data_7c21825b0f405adbde340ce03f15529d
#
_entry.id   7c21825b0f405adbde340ce03f15529d
#
_cell.length_a   1.000
_cell.length_b   1.000
_cell.length_c   1.000
_cell.angle_alpha   90.00
_cell.angle_beta   90.00
_cell.angle_gamma   90.00
#
_symmetry.space_group_name_H-M   'P 1'
#
loop_
_entity.id
_entity.type
_entity.pdbx_description
1 polymer ?
#
loop_
_entity_poly.entity_id
_entity_poly.type
_entity_poly.pdbx_seq_one_letter_code
_entity_poly.pdbx_strand_id
1 'polypeptide(L)'
;MMNMRFESISRIMLCLVLAMAVFIPLRGMALETDHESVLLHAARVFDGDNIRTDTSVLLANGKVARIGPRESFGSSRAKVIDLGDATLLPGFIELHAHLAFQHVPQDTVLKHGITTIRDVGGPLHKPYGGNGSLRVLTSGPILTAPHGYPIPLTGDTDIAMAVSTEKEARATVRDLIRGGAAVIKIALEPGGEAGAPWSSGHGHGAGHHHGSGHNHADHGEAGTNHAHAHPKHAHPASHSKPAWPLLPESIVKAIVDEAHKNNRKVTAHIAEEQGARIAVDAGVDEWAHMPCDPIPESLLKKAVAQNVKIVTTLDTLSKCSGVAGNASIWAGLGGELLYGAEIAHPDIPRGIDAQELLYMIQMGKMELIDVLRAATSKAGRQLDLPLLGTLQQGAPADIIAVKGNPAQNLKSLEYPDLVISGGKIIVNNF
;
A
#
# COMPACT_ATOMS: atom_id res chain seq x y z
N MET A 1 -9.06 -85.91 -24.32
CA MET A 1 -10.05 -86.75 -23.60
C MET A 1 -10.83 -85.77 -22.72
N MET A 2 -11.99 -85.35 -23.26
CA MET A 2 -13.31 -85.95 -22.97
C MET A 2 -13.71 -85.59 -21.52
N ASN A 3 -14.62 -84.89 -21.30
CA ASN A 3 -16.07 -84.78 -21.35
C ASN A 3 -16.59 -84.04 -20.11
N MET A 4 -17.39 -82.99 -20.34
CA MET A 4 -18.87 -83.06 -20.25
C MET A 4 -19.36 -83.28 -18.81
N ARG A 5 -20.26 -82.59 -18.28
CA ARG A 5 -21.59 -82.08 -18.55
C ARG A 5 -22.27 -81.62 -17.27
N PHE A 6 -23.13 -80.66 -17.42
CA PHE A 6 -24.56 -80.54 -17.03
C PHE A 6 -24.94 -80.16 -15.59
N GLU A 7 -25.52 -79.01 -15.57
CA GLU A 7 -26.90 -78.66 -15.12
C GLU A 7 -27.30 -78.97 -13.70
N SER A 8 -27.76 -77.94 -13.05
CA SER A 8 -29.14 -78.00 -12.52
C SER A 8 -29.66 -76.64 -12.05
N ILE A 9 -30.81 -76.31 -12.60
CA ILE A 9 -31.74 -75.25 -12.27
C ILE A 9 -32.39 -75.60 -10.94
N SER A 10 -32.49 -74.63 -10.04
CA SER A 10 -33.61 -74.62 -9.08
C SER A 10 -34.03 -73.22 -8.68
N ARG A 11 -35.26 -72.99 -8.95
CA ARG A 11 -36.12 -71.84 -8.61
C ARG A 11 -36.29 -71.76 -7.08
N ILE A 12 -36.40 -70.53 -6.58
CA ILE A 12 -37.31 -70.12 -5.49
C ILE A 12 -37.30 -68.62 -5.49
N MET A 13 -38.31 -68.01 -6.04
CA MET A 13 -39.45 -67.32 -5.44
C MET A 13 -39.07 -66.15 -4.52
N LEU A 14 -39.10 -64.95 -4.99
CA LEU A 14 -40.03 -63.87 -4.77
C LEU A 14 -40.33 -63.59 -3.27
N CYS A 15 -39.71 -62.53 -2.70
CA CYS A 15 -40.37 -61.66 -1.74
C CYS A 15 -39.98 -60.22 -2.03
N LEU A 16 -40.88 -59.54 -2.76
CA LEU A 16 -40.91 -58.08 -2.88
C LEU A 16 -41.31 -57.49 -1.54
N VAL A 17 -40.35 -56.84 -0.86
CA VAL A 17 -40.65 -55.86 0.19
C VAL A 17 -40.35 -54.47 -0.43
N LEU A 18 -41.41 -53.80 -0.82
CA LEU A 18 -41.39 -52.41 -1.26
C LEU A 18 -41.03 -51.56 -0.01
N ALA A 19 -39.76 -51.21 0.18
CA ALA A 19 -39.38 -50.13 1.07
C ALA A 19 -39.45 -48.82 0.28
N MET A 20 -40.60 -48.12 0.37
CA MET A 20 -40.70 -46.73 0.00
C MET A 20 -39.78 -45.92 0.92
N ALA A 21 -38.53 -45.67 0.47
CA ALA A 21 -37.69 -44.66 1.06
C ALA A 21 -38.29 -43.29 0.63
N VAL A 22 -39.00 -42.65 1.56
CA VAL A 22 -39.39 -41.26 1.45
C VAL A 22 -38.09 -40.45 1.51
N PHE A 23 -37.58 -40.10 0.33
CA PHE A 23 -36.54 -39.06 0.19
C PHE A 23 -37.17 -37.74 0.58
N ILE A 24 -37.14 -37.36 1.84
CA ILE A 24 -37.29 -36.00 2.29
C ILE A 24 -35.98 -35.30 1.91
N PRO A 25 -35.95 -34.36 0.94
CA PRO A 25 -34.78 -33.53 0.74
C PRO A 25 -34.63 -32.70 2.01
N LEU A 26 -33.64 -33.02 2.87
CA LEU A 26 -33.13 -32.07 3.84
C LEU A 26 -32.64 -30.88 2.98
N ARG A 27 -33.52 -29.93 2.73
CA ARG A 27 -33.09 -28.56 2.44
C ARG A 27 -32.31 -28.12 3.67
N GLY A 28 -31.00 -28.22 3.58
CA GLY A 28 -30.12 -27.48 4.45
C GLY A 28 -30.57 -26.04 4.38
N MET A 29 -31.26 -25.55 5.41
CA MET A 29 -31.36 -24.14 5.68
C MET A 29 -29.93 -23.70 5.95
N ALA A 30 -29.21 -23.33 4.88
CA ALA A 30 -28.15 -22.35 5.02
C ALA A 30 -28.82 -21.19 5.75
N LEU A 31 -28.37 -20.88 6.95
CA LEU A 31 -28.58 -19.59 7.54
C LEU A 31 -27.93 -18.60 6.56
N GLU A 32 -28.71 -18.13 5.55
CA GLU A 32 -28.42 -16.88 4.89
C GLU A 32 -28.44 -15.86 6.04
N THR A 33 -27.25 -15.47 6.48
CA THR A 33 -27.09 -14.23 7.21
C THR A 33 -27.60 -13.18 6.23
N ASP A 34 -28.80 -12.65 6.52
CA ASP A 34 -29.45 -11.60 5.79
C ASP A 34 -28.51 -10.37 5.88
N HIS A 35 -27.53 -10.31 5.01
CA HIS A 35 -26.65 -9.16 4.90
C HIS A 35 -27.52 -8.06 4.27
N GLU A 36 -28.00 -7.17 5.13
CA GLU A 36 -28.80 -6.02 4.77
C GLU A 36 -28.10 -5.31 3.60
N SER A 37 -28.74 -5.36 2.41
CA SER A 37 -28.21 -4.67 1.24
C SER A 37 -28.33 -3.15 1.45
N VAL A 38 -27.31 -2.39 1.04
CA VAL A 38 -27.24 -0.94 1.19
C VAL A 38 -27.18 -0.29 -0.18
N LEU A 39 -28.05 0.68 -0.40
CA LEU A 39 -28.07 1.49 -1.61
C LEU A 39 -27.61 2.91 -1.29
N LEU A 40 -26.48 3.30 -1.86
CA LEU A 40 -25.88 4.63 -1.70
C LEU A 40 -26.27 5.52 -2.87
N HIS A 41 -26.79 6.71 -2.58
CA HIS A 41 -27.03 7.77 -3.55
C HIS A 41 -26.08 8.93 -3.29
N ALA A 42 -25.39 9.43 -4.32
CA ALA A 42 -24.52 10.60 -4.22
C ALA A 42 -24.61 11.47 -5.48
N ALA A 43 -24.40 12.76 -5.33
CA ALA A 43 -24.35 13.69 -6.47
C ALA A 43 -23.21 13.34 -7.44
N ARG A 44 -22.10 12.84 -6.92
CA ARG A 44 -20.91 12.44 -7.70
C ARG A 44 -20.40 11.07 -7.23
N VAL A 45 -20.04 10.23 -8.18
CA VAL A 45 -19.44 8.92 -7.94
C VAL A 45 -18.20 8.78 -8.81
N PHE A 46 -17.02 8.69 -8.19
CA PHE A 46 -15.81 8.24 -8.86
C PHE A 46 -15.77 6.72 -8.79
N ASP A 47 -15.86 6.05 -9.94
CA ASP A 47 -16.01 4.58 -9.98
C ASP A 47 -14.68 3.80 -9.97
N GLY A 48 -13.57 4.54 -9.85
CA GLY A 48 -12.20 4.04 -9.97
C GLY A 48 -11.54 4.46 -11.28
N ASP A 49 -12.32 4.83 -12.29
CA ASP A 49 -11.81 5.30 -13.58
C ASP A 49 -12.39 6.66 -13.98
N ASN A 50 -13.68 6.90 -13.73
CA ASN A 50 -14.38 8.10 -14.16
C ASN A 50 -15.29 8.67 -13.07
N ILE A 51 -15.56 9.97 -13.14
CA ILE A 51 -16.56 10.62 -12.30
C ILE A 51 -17.92 10.58 -13.04
N ARG A 52 -18.95 10.09 -12.37
CA ARG A 52 -20.34 10.02 -12.83
C ARG A 52 -21.23 10.89 -11.94
N THR A 53 -22.27 11.47 -12.49
CA THR A 53 -23.31 12.19 -11.76
C THR A 53 -24.58 11.34 -11.67
N ASP A 54 -25.47 11.68 -10.73
CA ASP A 54 -26.77 11.02 -10.53
C ASP A 54 -26.68 9.48 -10.52
N THR A 55 -25.63 8.99 -9.91
CA THR A 55 -25.29 7.57 -9.91
C THR A 55 -25.45 6.99 -8.50
N SER A 56 -25.89 5.75 -8.45
CA SER A 56 -26.08 5.01 -7.21
C SER A 56 -25.29 3.72 -7.22
N VAL A 57 -24.91 3.27 -6.03
CA VAL A 57 -24.14 2.05 -5.80
C VAL A 57 -24.90 1.15 -4.84
N LEU A 58 -25.24 -0.05 -5.29
CA LEU A 58 -25.87 -1.09 -4.48
C LEU A 58 -24.80 -2.02 -3.94
N LEU A 59 -24.78 -2.20 -2.63
CA LEU A 59 -23.90 -3.11 -1.92
C LEU A 59 -24.70 -4.32 -1.42
N ALA A 60 -24.18 -5.51 -1.62
CA ALA A 60 -24.74 -6.75 -1.07
C ALA A 60 -23.59 -7.76 -0.85
N ASN A 61 -23.68 -8.53 0.23
CA ASN A 61 -22.72 -9.60 0.55
C ASN A 61 -21.25 -9.12 0.55
N GLY A 62 -21.00 -7.92 1.06
CA GLY A 62 -19.65 -7.34 1.14
C GLY A 62 -19.05 -6.87 -0.19
N LYS A 63 -19.84 -6.80 -1.24
CA LYS A 63 -19.42 -6.45 -2.61
C LYS A 63 -20.30 -5.37 -3.22
N VAL A 64 -19.77 -4.71 -4.23
CA VAL A 64 -20.55 -3.88 -5.15
C VAL A 64 -21.42 -4.83 -5.99
N ALA A 65 -22.73 -4.81 -5.75
CA ALA A 65 -23.66 -5.63 -6.51
C ALA A 65 -24.05 -4.97 -7.85
N ARG A 66 -24.17 -3.63 -7.85
CA ARG A 66 -24.53 -2.88 -9.06
C ARG A 66 -24.17 -1.40 -8.89
N ILE A 67 -23.77 -0.78 -9.99
CA ILE A 67 -23.62 0.68 -10.14
C ILE A 67 -24.45 1.13 -11.35
N GLY A 68 -25.10 2.28 -11.29
CA GLY A 68 -25.91 2.80 -12.39
C GLY A 68 -26.67 4.08 -12.05
N PRO A 69 -27.45 4.62 -13.02
CA PRO A 69 -28.28 5.80 -12.80
C PRO A 69 -29.28 5.60 -11.63
N ARG A 70 -29.49 6.65 -10.85
CA ARG A 70 -30.35 6.61 -9.64
C ARG A 70 -31.73 6.07 -9.91
N GLU A 71 -32.38 6.48 -10.99
CA GLU A 71 -33.73 6.07 -11.36
C GLU A 71 -33.85 4.55 -11.63
N SER A 72 -32.75 3.88 -11.95
CA SER A 72 -32.73 2.44 -12.21
C SER A 72 -32.92 1.58 -10.96
N PHE A 73 -32.92 2.16 -9.76
CA PHE A 73 -33.03 1.46 -8.47
C PHE A 73 -34.38 1.62 -7.77
N GLY A 74 -35.41 2.15 -8.44
CA GLY A 74 -36.69 2.52 -7.85
C GLY A 74 -37.48 1.42 -7.11
N SER A 75 -37.17 0.12 -7.34
CA SER A 75 -37.79 -1.02 -6.67
C SER A 75 -36.86 -1.76 -5.69
N SER A 76 -35.71 -1.18 -5.34
CA SER A 76 -34.78 -1.78 -4.41
C SER A 76 -35.37 -1.91 -3.00
N ARG A 77 -35.19 -3.07 -2.37
CA ARG A 77 -35.53 -3.29 -0.93
C ARG A 77 -34.34 -2.99 -0.01
N ALA A 78 -33.24 -2.52 -0.57
CA ALA A 78 -32.02 -2.20 0.19
C ALA A 78 -32.27 -1.01 1.12
N LYS A 79 -31.55 -0.95 2.23
CA LYS A 79 -31.47 0.24 3.08
C LYS A 79 -30.84 1.38 2.27
N VAL A 80 -31.61 2.46 2.08
CA VAL A 80 -31.13 3.63 1.34
C VAL A 80 -30.37 4.57 2.27
N ILE A 81 -29.18 5.00 1.83
CA ILE A 81 -28.43 6.12 2.42
C ILE A 81 -28.25 7.15 1.32
N ASP A 82 -28.98 8.27 1.43
CA ASP A 82 -28.84 9.40 0.52
C ASP A 82 -27.77 10.36 1.07
N LEU A 83 -26.65 10.47 0.36
CA LEU A 83 -25.52 11.29 0.76
C LEU A 83 -25.64 12.75 0.26
N GLY A 84 -26.70 13.07 -0.49
CA GLY A 84 -26.95 14.42 -1.01
C GLY A 84 -25.81 14.94 -1.89
N ASP A 85 -25.38 16.19 -1.61
CA ASP A 85 -24.22 16.78 -2.30
C ASP A 85 -22.89 16.22 -1.73
N ALA A 86 -22.62 14.98 -2.06
CA ALA A 86 -21.39 14.29 -1.70
C ALA A 86 -20.70 13.69 -2.93
N THR A 87 -19.42 13.37 -2.74
CA THR A 87 -18.63 12.56 -3.68
C THR A 87 -18.30 11.22 -3.04
N LEU A 88 -18.72 10.15 -3.70
CA LEU A 88 -18.45 8.77 -3.34
C LEU A 88 -17.30 8.22 -4.16
N LEU A 89 -16.34 7.53 -3.51
CA LEU A 89 -15.16 6.99 -4.13
C LEU A 89 -14.89 5.56 -3.60
N PRO A 90 -14.11 4.73 -4.34
CA PRO A 90 -13.48 3.56 -3.72
C PRO A 90 -12.60 4.00 -2.55
N GLY A 91 -12.50 3.17 -1.52
CA GLY A 91 -11.52 3.37 -0.47
C GLY A 91 -10.09 3.39 -1.03
N PHE A 92 -9.25 4.25 -0.50
CA PHE A 92 -7.88 4.41 -0.98
C PHE A 92 -7.02 3.21 -0.62
N ILE A 93 -6.02 2.98 -1.45
CA ILE A 93 -5.01 1.92 -1.31
C ILE A 93 -3.66 2.59 -1.07
N GLU A 94 -3.10 2.38 0.10
CA GLU A 94 -1.75 2.81 0.48
C GLU A 94 -0.73 1.74 0.06
N LEU A 95 0.17 2.08 -0.86
CA LEU A 95 1.16 1.13 -1.38
C LEU A 95 2.49 1.15 -0.62
N HIS A 96 2.67 2.10 0.31
CA HIS A 96 3.90 2.22 1.09
C HIS A 96 3.63 2.56 2.56
N ALA A 97 3.64 1.56 3.41
CA ALA A 97 3.48 1.77 4.85
C ALA A 97 4.41 0.87 5.66
N HIS A 98 4.59 1.23 6.93
CA HIS A 98 5.37 0.48 7.92
C HIS A 98 4.56 0.35 9.22
N LEU A 99 3.52 -0.50 9.21
CA LEU A 99 2.59 -0.63 10.34
C LEU A 99 3.27 -1.09 11.62
N ALA A 100 4.14 -2.10 11.52
CA ALA A 100 4.81 -2.70 12.67
C ALA A 100 5.88 -1.76 13.26
N PHE A 101 6.59 -1.02 12.42
CA PHE A 101 7.70 -0.16 12.81
C PHE A 101 7.30 0.94 13.79
N GLN A 102 6.09 1.51 13.64
CA GLN A 102 5.58 2.60 14.48
C GLN A 102 4.32 2.23 15.27
N HIS A 103 3.96 0.95 15.31
CA HIS A 103 2.72 0.48 15.95
C HIS A 103 1.48 1.28 15.51
N VAL A 104 1.34 1.48 14.20
CA VAL A 104 0.28 2.31 13.62
C VAL A 104 -1.10 1.70 13.91
N PRO A 105 -2.04 2.45 14.51
CA PRO A 105 -3.38 1.95 14.78
C PRO A 105 -4.17 1.73 13.49
N GLN A 106 -4.44 0.47 13.14
CA GLN A 106 -5.09 0.09 11.88
C GLN A 106 -6.53 0.63 11.74
N ASP A 107 -7.27 0.73 12.84
CA ASP A 107 -8.62 1.30 12.85
C ASP A 107 -8.60 2.81 12.61
N THR A 108 -7.57 3.52 13.03
CA THR A 108 -7.38 4.94 12.71
C THR A 108 -7.14 5.11 11.20
N VAL A 109 -6.26 4.30 10.62
CA VAL A 109 -5.98 4.32 9.18
C VAL A 109 -7.26 4.07 8.37
N LEU A 110 -8.04 3.06 8.77
CA LEU A 110 -9.31 2.74 8.11
C LEU A 110 -10.33 3.88 8.21
N LYS A 111 -10.51 4.47 9.40
CA LYS A 111 -11.46 5.57 9.62
C LYS A 111 -11.11 6.83 8.83
N HIS A 112 -9.84 6.97 8.45
CA HIS A 112 -9.36 8.08 7.62
C HIS A 112 -9.17 7.69 6.14
N GLY A 113 -9.97 6.74 5.65
CA GLY A 113 -10.22 6.51 4.23
C GLY A 113 -9.28 5.54 3.52
N ILE A 114 -8.22 5.06 4.16
CA ILE A 114 -7.40 3.97 3.62
C ILE A 114 -8.07 2.64 3.96
N THR A 115 -8.57 1.93 2.96
CA THR A 115 -9.23 0.63 3.16
C THR A 115 -8.31 -0.56 2.92
N THR A 116 -7.22 -0.34 2.20
CA THR A 116 -6.18 -1.34 1.93
C THR A 116 -4.80 -0.73 2.10
N ILE A 117 -3.90 -1.46 2.74
CA ILE A 117 -2.52 -1.04 2.96
C ILE A 117 -1.56 -2.17 2.56
N ARG A 118 -0.42 -1.79 1.99
CA ARG A 118 0.73 -2.67 1.76
C ARG A 118 1.84 -2.29 2.72
N ASP A 119 2.08 -3.13 3.74
CA ASP A 119 3.19 -3.01 4.67
C ASP A 119 4.48 -3.52 3.98
N VAL A 120 5.46 -2.64 3.77
CA VAL A 120 6.67 -2.93 2.98
C VAL A 120 7.94 -3.01 3.84
N GLY A 121 7.79 -3.54 5.04
CA GLY A 121 8.89 -3.79 5.96
C GLY A 121 8.36 -4.10 7.35
N GLY A 122 8.11 -5.38 7.63
CA GLY A 122 7.55 -5.85 8.89
C GLY A 122 7.37 -7.35 8.93
N PRO A 123 6.62 -7.87 9.90
CA PRO A 123 6.38 -9.30 10.04
C PRO A 123 5.73 -9.90 8.80
N LEU A 124 6.16 -11.12 8.46
CA LEU A 124 5.56 -11.89 7.39
C LEU A 124 4.22 -12.51 7.85
N HIS A 125 3.17 -12.32 7.07
CA HIS A 125 1.85 -12.88 7.34
C HIS A 125 1.06 -13.10 6.03
N LYS A 126 0.00 -13.91 6.09
CA LYS A 126 -0.97 -13.99 4.99
C LYS A 126 -1.79 -12.71 4.94
N PRO A 127 -2.28 -12.28 3.76
CA PRO A 127 -3.22 -11.17 3.68
C PRO A 127 -4.41 -11.36 4.62
N TYR A 128 -4.84 -10.31 5.31
CA TYR A 128 -5.98 -10.33 6.22
C TYR A 128 -6.81 -9.05 6.14
N GLY A 129 -7.95 -9.00 6.83
CA GLY A 129 -8.85 -7.85 6.89
C GLY A 129 -9.76 -7.69 5.67
N GLY A 130 -10.31 -6.49 5.48
CA GLY A 130 -11.22 -6.16 4.38
C GLY A 130 -12.67 -6.62 4.59
N ASN A 131 -13.05 -6.89 5.83
CA ASN A 131 -14.44 -7.19 6.20
C ASN A 131 -14.81 -6.46 7.50
N GLY A 132 -14.90 -5.15 7.41
CA GLY A 132 -15.08 -4.27 8.56
C GLY A 132 -13.78 -3.93 9.28
N SER A 133 -12.64 -4.22 8.68
CA SER A 133 -11.31 -3.89 9.18
C SER A 133 -10.39 -3.50 8.01
N LEU A 134 -9.25 -2.88 8.31
CA LEU A 134 -8.24 -2.57 7.31
C LEU A 134 -7.76 -3.86 6.61
N ARG A 135 -7.72 -3.86 5.29
CA ARG A 135 -7.07 -4.93 4.50
C ARG A 135 -5.57 -4.71 4.52
N VAL A 136 -4.83 -5.71 4.94
CA VAL A 136 -3.37 -5.62 5.06
C VAL A 136 -2.70 -6.70 4.22
N LEU A 137 -1.80 -6.22 3.34
CA LEU A 137 -0.85 -7.04 2.61
C LEU A 137 0.56 -6.73 3.13
N THR A 138 1.48 -7.68 3.03
CA THR A 138 2.86 -7.50 3.49
C THR A 138 3.88 -7.87 2.42
N SER A 139 5.06 -7.25 2.48
CA SER A 139 6.27 -7.78 1.82
C SER A 139 7.02 -8.79 2.70
N GLY A 140 6.72 -8.81 4.01
CA GLY A 140 7.65 -9.33 5.00
C GLY A 140 8.86 -8.41 5.17
N PRO A 141 9.96 -8.91 5.77
CA PRO A 141 11.19 -8.14 5.96
C PRO A 141 11.79 -7.60 4.66
N ILE A 142 12.41 -6.43 4.73
CA ILE A 142 13.17 -5.81 3.64
C ILE A 142 14.45 -6.63 3.42
N LEU A 143 14.70 -7.09 2.20
CA LEU A 143 15.96 -7.75 1.85
C LEU A 143 17.05 -6.71 1.60
N THR A 144 18.18 -6.87 2.26
CA THR A 144 19.32 -5.93 2.17
C THR A 144 20.66 -6.65 2.26
N ALA A 145 21.76 -5.93 2.01
CA ALA A 145 23.10 -6.44 2.24
C ALA A 145 23.39 -6.61 3.75
N PRO A 146 24.31 -7.47 4.16
CA PRO A 146 24.81 -7.46 5.52
C PRO A 146 25.27 -6.05 5.93
N HIS A 147 24.76 -5.55 7.05
CA HIS A 147 24.95 -4.17 7.53
C HIS A 147 24.42 -3.07 6.60
N GLY A 148 23.60 -3.43 5.59
CA GLY A 148 22.90 -2.48 4.72
C GLY A 148 21.67 -1.86 5.39
N TYR A 149 21.21 -0.75 4.85
CA TYR A 149 19.96 -0.11 5.30
C TYR A 149 18.79 -1.10 5.21
N PRO A 150 17.85 -1.15 6.19
CA PRO A 150 17.74 -0.32 7.38
C PRO A 150 18.37 -0.95 8.65
N ILE A 151 19.08 -2.07 8.57
CA ILE A 151 19.66 -2.78 9.73
C ILE A 151 20.44 -1.87 10.69
N PRO A 152 21.28 -0.91 10.22
CA PRO A 152 22.00 0.00 11.12
C PRO A 152 21.10 0.90 11.97
N LEU A 153 19.83 1.09 11.56
CA LEU A 153 18.86 1.94 12.26
C LEU A 153 17.87 1.14 13.12
N THR A 154 17.52 -0.06 12.69
CA THR A 154 16.44 -0.86 13.31
C THR A 154 16.98 -2.08 14.09
N GLY A 155 18.25 -2.45 13.86
CA GLY A 155 18.82 -3.70 14.33
C GLY A 155 18.29 -4.91 13.56
N ASP A 156 18.69 -6.11 14.00
CA ASP A 156 18.15 -7.39 13.52
C ASP A 156 16.73 -7.58 14.08
N THR A 157 15.75 -7.17 13.29
CA THR A 157 14.33 -7.21 13.65
C THR A 157 13.54 -7.86 12.50
N ASP A 158 12.23 -8.09 12.72
CA ASP A 158 11.34 -8.55 11.65
C ASP A 158 11.15 -7.53 10.50
N ILE A 159 11.84 -6.38 10.56
CA ILE A 159 11.75 -5.30 9.57
C ILE A 159 12.69 -5.53 8.39
N ALA A 160 13.88 -6.10 8.64
CA ALA A 160 14.89 -6.32 7.59
C ALA A 160 15.60 -7.67 7.75
N MET A 161 16.08 -8.20 6.62
CA MET A 161 16.81 -9.46 6.56
C MET A 161 17.98 -9.32 5.59
N ALA A 162 19.19 -9.60 6.07
CA ALA A 162 20.37 -9.61 5.22
C ALA A 162 20.42 -10.86 4.34
N VAL A 163 20.89 -10.69 3.10
CA VAL A 163 21.20 -11.79 2.16
C VAL A 163 22.58 -11.55 1.54
N SER A 164 23.40 -12.60 1.48
CA SER A 164 24.81 -12.50 1.11
C SER A 164 25.16 -13.22 -0.20
N THR A 165 24.29 -14.13 -0.66
CA THR A 165 24.52 -14.94 -1.85
C THR A 165 23.26 -15.05 -2.69
N GLU A 166 23.39 -15.28 -4.00
CA GLU A 166 22.26 -15.51 -4.90
C GLU A 166 21.42 -16.73 -4.47
N LYS A 167 22.07 -17.79 -4.00
CA LYS A 167 21.38 -18.99 -3.52
C LYS A 167 20.50 -18.70 -2.31
N GLU A 168 21.04 -17.97 -1.35
CA GLU A 168 20.30 -17.52 -0.15
C GLU A 168 19.15 -16.59 -0.54
N ALA A 169 19.41 -15.58 -1.38
CA ALA A 169 18.40 -14.64 -1.86
C ALA A 169 17.22 -15.36 -2.51
N ARG A 170 17.47 -16.32 -3.42
CA ARG A 170 16.40 -17.12 -4.05
C ARG A 170 15.63 -17.97 -3.04
N ALA A 171 16.28 -18.56 -2.05
CA ALA A 171 15.63 -19.33 -1.00
C ALA A 171 14.72 -18.42 -0.15
N THR A 172 15.25 -17.28 0.28
CA THR A 172 14.50 -16.29 1.09
C THR A 172 13.27 -15.77 0.34
N VAL A 173 13.40 -15.41 -0.94
CA VAL A 173 12.25 -14.98 -1.78
C VAL A 173 11.14 -16.04 -1.79
N ARG A 174 11.49 -17.33 -1.99
CA ARG A 174 10.50 -18.42 -1.96
C ARG A 174 9.82 -18.54 -0.61
N ASP A 175 10.58 -18.37 0.49
CA ASP A 175 10.05 -18.48 1.84
C ASP A 175 9.09 -17.31 2.15
N LEU A 176 9.45 -16.08 1.76
CA LEU A 176 8.59 -14.90 1.88
C LEU A 176 7.26 -15.10 1.11
N ILE A 177 7.35 -15.55 -0.14
CA ILE A 177 6.16 -15.79 -0.97
C ILE A 177 5.26 -16.88 -0.36
N ARG A 178 5.85 -17.99 0.09
CA ARG A 178 5.10 -19.05 0.79
C ARG A 178 4.44 -18.55 2.07
N GLY A 179 5.10 -17.65 2.77
CA GLY A 179 4.61 -17.00 4.00
C GLY A 179 3.48 -16.01 3.75
N GLY A 180 3.31 -15.51 2.53
CA GLY A 180 2.21 -14.62 2.15
C GLY A 180 2.62 -13.27 1.59
N ALA A 181 3.91 -13.05 1.35
CA ALA A 181 4.38 -11.79 0.74
C ALA A 181 3.66 -11.51 -0.58
N ALA A 182 3.04 -10.33 -0.67
CA ALA A 182 2.36 -9.85 -1.87
C ALA A 182 3.34 -9.22 -2.88
N VAL A 183 4.46 -8.73 -2.37
CA VAL A 183 5.56 -8.12 -3.11
C VAL A 183 6.86 -8.47 -2.38
N ILE A 184 8.00 -8.43 -3.05
CA ILE A 184 9.33 -8.51 -2.41
C ILE A 184 9.88 -7.10 -2.28
N LYS A 185 10.28 -6.70 -1.08
CA LYS A 185 10.92 -5.39 -0.82
C LYS A 185 12.42 -5.59 -0.68
N ILE A 186 13.19 -4.76 -1.38
CA ILE A 186 14.64 -4.65 -1.22
C ILE A 186 15.03 -3.23 -0.84
N ALA A 187 16.23 -3.06 -0.30
CA ALA A 187 16.82 -1.75 -0.04
C ALA A 187 18.15 -1.58 -0.78
N LEU A 188 18.28 -0.45 -1.46
CA LEU A 188 19.47 -0.01 -2.21
C LEU A 188 19.79 1.43 -1.77
N GLU A 189 20.20 1.58 -0.50
CA GLU A 189 20.37 2.86 0.19
C GLU A 189 21.78 2.97 0.76
N PRO A 190 22.66 3.79 0.18
CA PRO A 190 24.02 4.00 0.71
C PRO A 190 24.06 4.99 1.89
N GLY A 191 23.06 5.84 2.07
CA GLY A 191 22.98 6.89 3.07
C GLY A 191 23.75 8.13 2.70
N GLY A 192 23.37 9.23 3.34
CA GLY A 192 24.05 10.51 3.18
C GLY A 192 23.31 11.54 2.34
N GLU A 193 22.16 11.19 1.81
CA GLU A 193 21.32 12.09 0.99
C GLU A 193 20.76 13.23 1.83
N ALA A 194 21.01 14.45 1.38
CA ALA A 194 20.58 15.64 2.09
C ALA A 194 19.05 15.79 2.06
N GLY A 195 18.44 15.86 3.23
CA GLY A 195 16.99 15.99 3.39
C GLY A 195 16.24 14.67 3.55
N ALA A 196 16.90 13.53 3.34
CA ALA A 196 16.30 12.22 3.60
C ALA A 196 16.06 12.01 5.10
N PRO A 197 14.89 11.49 5.52
CA PRO A 197 14.59 11.28 6.94
C PRO A 197 15.57 10.33 7.65
N TRP A 198 16.11 9.36 6.93
CA TRP A 198 17.10 8.39 7.43
C TRP A 198 18.52 8.93 7.51
N SER A 199 18.83 10.06 6.85
CA SER A 199 20.17 10.68 6.86
C SER A 199 20.43 11.53 8.08
N SER A 200 19.43 12.13 8.69
CA SER A 200 19.54 12.84 9.96
C SER A 200 19.71 11.81 11.07
N GLY A 201 20.89 11.78 11.71
CA GLY A 201 21.24 10.83 12.78
C GLY A 201 20.41 10.91 14.07
N HIS A 202 19.12 11.08 13.95
CA HIS A 202 18.15 10.95 15.00
C HIS A 202 17.77 9.48 15.08
N GLY A 203 18.59 8.70 15.79
CA GLY A 203 18.19 7.38 16.25
C GLY A 203 16.82 7.52 16.94
N HIS A 204 15.79 6.89 16.40
CA HIS A 204 14.53 6.70 17.08
C HIS A 204 14.72 5.73 18.24
N GLY A 205 15.40 6.21 19.29
CA GLY A 205 15.45 5.54 20.58
C GLY A 205 14.08 5.70 21.24
N ALA A 206 13.36 4.61 21.36
CA ALA A 206 12.21 4.52 22.26
C ALA A 206 12.66 4.93 23.68
N GLY A 207 12.19 6.07 24.18
CA GLY A 207 12.52 6.54 25.51
C GLY A 207 11.85 7.87 25.83
N HIS A 208 10.54 7.84 26.08
CA HIS A 208 9.88 8.97 26.75
C HIS A 208 10.29 8.97 28.23
N HIS A 209 11.10 9.93 28.64
CA HIS A 209 11.11 10.39 30.02
C HIS A 209 10.59 11.81 30.08
N HIS A 210 9.38 11.98 30.62
CA HIS A 210 8.89 13.24 31.12
C HIS A 210 9.74 13.68 32.31
N GLY A 211 10.33 14.85 32.19
CA GLY A 211 10.96 15.55 33.29
C GLY A 211 10.53 17.03 33.26
N SER A 212 9.50 17.34 34.02
CA SER A 212 9.12 18.71 34.32
C SER A 212 10.17 19.36 35.23
N GLY A 213 10.63 20.55 34.86
CA GLY A 213 11.50 21.37 35.71
C GLY A 213 11.47 22.84 35.26
N HIS A 214 10.53 23.59 35.83
CA HIS A 214 10.57 25.05 35.80
C HIS A 214 11.77 25.54 36.63
N ASN A 215 12.49 26.58 36.16
CA ASN A 215 12.93 27.66 37.02
C ASN A 215 13.24 28.96 36.25
N HIS A 216 12.67 30.04 36.76
CA HIS A 216 12.83 31.43 36.41
C HIS A 216 14.12 32.04 37.01
N ALA A 217 14.46 33.18 36.44
CA ALA A 217 15.10 34.40 36.95
C ALA A 217 16.38 34.74 36.17
N ASP A 218 16.51 35.84 35.54
CA ASP A 218 16.28 37.29 35.65
C ASP A 218 17.61 38.03 35.87
N HIS A 219 17.76 39.22 35.20
CA HIS A 219 18.79 40.29 35.33
C HIS A 219 20.16 40.02 34.72
N GLY A 220 20.78 40.79 33.84
CA GLY A 220 20.73 42.24 33.64
C GLY A 220 22.16 42.72 33.35
N GLU A 221 22.28 43.69 32.42
CA GLU A 221 23.32 44.71 32.23
C GLU A 221 24.66 44.42 31.51
N ALA A 222 24.77 45.07 30.39
CA ALA A 222 25.74 46.13 29.95
C ALA A 222 27.24 45.81 29.80
N GLY A 223 27.68 45.90 28.54
CA GLY A 223 28.82 46.76 28.17
C GLY A 223 30.19 46.11 28.13
N THR A 224 30.77 45.98 26.98
CA THR A 224 31.92 46.73 26.47
C THR A 224 32.52 46.04 25.23
N ASN A 225 32.79 46.82 24.17
CA ASN A 225 33.50 46.46 22.97
C ASN A 225 34.94 46.05 23.26
N HIS A 226 35.34 44.85 22.83
CA HIS A 226 36.72 44.54 22.47
C HIS A 226 36.76 43.69 21.20
N ALA A 227 37.32 44.27 20.14
CA ALA A 227 37.68 43.61 18.93
C ALA A 227 38.82 42.65 19.21
N HIS A 228 38.57 41.35 19.16
CA HIS A 228 39.62 40.35 19.07
C HIS A 228 39.48 39.60 17.74
N ALA A 229 40.57 39.69 16.94
CA ALA A 229 40.76 38.92 15.73
C ALA A 229 40.77 37.43 16.11
N HIS A 230 39.79 36.70 15.59
CA HIS A 230 39.73 35.26 15.73
C HIS A 230 40.66 34.60 14.70
N PRO A 231 41.51 33.65 15.10
CA PRO A 231 42.23 32.81 14.15
C PRO A 231 41.20 31.98 13.36
N LYS A 232 41.41 31.86 12.05
CA LYS A 232 40.64 30.97 11.18
C LYS A 232 40.80 29.53 11.69
N HIS A 233 39.84 29.08 12.46
CA HIS A 233 39.72 27.65 12.75
C HIS A 233 39.46 26.93 11.44
N ALA A 234 40.40 26.15 11.00
CA ALA A 234 40.17 25.13 9.97
C ALA A 234 39.03 24.25 10.49
N HIS A 235 37.91 24.19 9.79
CA HIS A 235 36.87 23.23 10.07
C HIS A 235 37.50 21.85 10.00
N PRO A 236 37.31 20.99 11.01
CA PRO A 236 37.73 19.60 10.92
C PRO A 236 37.03 19.02 9.70
N ALA A 237 37.74 18.30 8.86
CA ALA A 237 37.19 17.54 7.76
C ALA A 237 35.98 16.75 8.27
N SER A 238 34.84 16.93 7.66
CA SER A 238 33.66 16.15 7.99
C SER A 238 34.06 14.68 7.76
N HIS A 239 34.16 13.92 8.83
CA HIS A 239 34.25 12.47 8.72
C HIS A 239 32.91 12.03 8.14
N SER A 240 32.85 11.83 6.82
CA SER A 240 31.73 11.20 6.17
C SER A 240 31.55 9.83 6.81
N LYS A 241 30.37 9.56 7.39
CA LYS A 241 30.04 8.22 7.85
C LYS A 241 30.28 7.26 6.69
N PRO A 242 30.85 6.06 6.92
CA PRO A 242 30.97 5.08 5.83
C PRO A 242 29.58 4.81 5.25
N ALA A 243 29.50 4.76 3.91
CA ALA A 243 28.26 4.42 3.22
C ALA A 243 27.78 3.03 3.63
N TRP A 244 26.46 2.83 3.72
CA TRP A 244 25.88 1.53 3.96
C TRP A 244 26.10 0.61 2.74
N PRO A 245 26.41 -0.69 2.95
CA PRO A 245 26.58 -1.62 1.86
C PRO A 245 25.31 -1.79 1.05
N LEU A 246 25.44 -1.83 -0.27
CA LEU A 246 24.34 -2.15 -1.19
C LEU A 246 24.37 -3.64 -1.55
N LEU A 247 23.20 -4.20 -1.89
CA LEU A 247 23.12 -5.49 -2.55
C LEU A 247 23.84 -5.43 -3.90
N PRO A 248 24.76 -6.36 -4.19
CA PRO A 248 25.35 -6.51 -5.52
C PRO A 248 24.26 -6.75 -6.58
N GLU A 249 24.45 -6.23 -7.78
CA GLU A 249 23.50 -6.40 -8.91
C GLU A 249 23.14 -7.87 -9.15
N SER A 250 24.10 -8.80 -9.06
CA SER A 250 23.86 -10.23 -9.25
C SER A 250 22.87 -10.81 -8.22
N ILE A 251 22.93 -10.34 -6.96
CA ILE A 251 21.99 -10.74 -5.90
C ILE A 251 20.62 -10.12 -6.16
N VAL A 252 20.55 -8.83 -6.53
CA VAL A 252 19.27 -8.17 -6.89
C VAL A 252 18.63 -8.89 -8.06
N LYS A 253 19.41 -9.21 -9.10
CA LYS A 253 18.92 -10.00 -10.24
C LYS A 253 18.39 -11.37 -9.81
N ALA A 254 19.06 -12.06 -8.90
CA ALA A 254 18.60 -13.34 -8.37
C ALA A 254 17.26 -13.19 -7.61
N ILE A 255 17.09 -12.10 -6.85
CA ILE A 255 15.82 -11.78 -6.18
C ILE A 255 14.71 -11.56 -7.21
N VAL A 256 14.94 -10.70 -8.21
CA VAL A 256 13.99 -10.37 -9.28
C VAL A 256 13.58 -11.62 -10.06
N ASP A 257 14.56 -12.39 -10.56
CA ASP A 257 14.30 -13.62 -11.32
C ASP A 257 13.43 -14.62 -10.51
N GLU A 258 13.72 -14.78 -9.22
CA GLU A 258 12.97 -15.72 -8.38
C GLU A 258 11.58 -15.19 -8.03
N ALA A 259 11.42 -13.89 -7.80
CA ALA A 259 10.12 -13.26 -7.59
C ALA A 259 9.24 -13.38 -8.83
N HIS A 260 9.76 -13.04 -10.02
CA HIS A 260 9.05 -13.13 -11.30
C HIS A 260 8.63 -14.57 -11.62
N LYS A 261 9.51 -15.55 -11.39
CA LYS A 261 9.19 -16.97 -11.55
C LYS A 261 7.99 -17.40 -10.70
N ASN A 262 7.74 -16.72 -9.59
CA ASN A 262 6.62 -16.96 -8.69
C ASN A 262 5.49 -15.93 -8.84
N ASN A 263 5.43 -15.19 -9.95
CA ASN A 263 4.45 -14.13 -10.23
C ASN A 263 4.37 -13.08 -9.10
N ARG A 264 5.52 -12.61 -8.62
CA ARG A 264 5.62 -11.51 -7.66
C ARG A 264 6.52 -10.42 -8.21
N LYS A 265 6.13 -9.18 -7.96
CA LYS A 265 6.91 -7.98 -8.27
C LYS A 265 7.95 -7.73 -7.19
N VAL A 266 8.97 -6.96 -7.54
CA VAL A 266 9.98 -6.46 -6.62
C VAL A 266 9.87 -4.95 -6.54
N THR A 267 9.79 -4.41 -5.32
CA THR A 267 9.84 -2.98 -5.04
C THR A 267 11.14 -2.64 -4.30
N ALA A 268 11.81 -1.56 -4.70
CA ALA A 268 13.11 -1.18 -4.16
C ALA A 268 13.08 0.20 -3.49
N HIS A 269 13.57 0.29 -2.26
CA HIS A 269 13.98 1.56 -1.68
C HIS A 269 15.20 2.07 -2.44
N ILE A 270 15.13 3.28 -3.00
CA ILE A 270 16.17 3.90 -3.81
C ILE A 270 16.19 5.39 -3.49
N ALA A 271 17.35 5.91 -3.12
CA ALA A 271 17.49 7.32 -2.83
C ALA A 271 18.41 8.07 -3.80
N GLU A 272 19.31 7.37 -4.51
CA GLU A 272 20.36 7.98 -5.33
C GLU A 272 20.66 7.18 -6.61
N GLU A 273 21.60 7.66 -7.44
CA GLU A 273 21.89 7.14 -8.78
C GLU A 273 22.36 5.68 -8.79
N GLN A 274 23.26 5.28 -7.86
CA GLN A 274 23.86 3.93 -7.87
C GLN A 274 22.78 2.87 -7.57
N GLY A 275 21.96 3.12 -6.56
CA GLY A 275 20.82 2.26 -6.23
C GLY A 275 19.83 2.16 -7.38
N ALA A 276 19.52 3.30 -8.02
CA ALA A 276 18.64 3.35 -9.19
C ALA A 276 19.21 2.54 -10.37
N ARG A 277 20.53 2.63 -10.63
CA ARG A 277 21.21 1.89 -11.68
C ARG A 277 21.14 0.38 -11.44
N ILE A 278 21.48 -0.08 -10.24
CA ILE A 278 21.39 -1.49 -9.84
C ILE A 278 19.97 -2.01 -10.04
N ALA A 279 18.95 -1.24 -9.59
CA ALA A 279 17.55 -1.65 -9.71
C ALA A 279 17.10 -1.80 -11.16
N VAL A 280 17.45 -0.82 -12.02
CA VAL A 280 17.10 -0.84 -13.45
C VAL A 280 17.81 -1.97 -14.18
N ASP A 281 19.10 -2.18 -13.92
CA ASP A 281 19.91 -3.21 -14.58
C ASP A 281 19.49 -4.62 -14.16
N ALA A 282 19.01 -4.79 -12.93
CA ALA A 282 18.47 -6.05 -12.42
C ALA A 282 17.00 -6.30 -12.80
N GLY A 283 16.28 -5.31 -13.33
CA GLY A 283 14.87 -5.45 -13.76
C GLY A 283 13.85 -5.36 -12.63
N VAL A 284 14.09 -4.50 -11.63
CA VAL A 284 13.13 -4.21 -10.55
C VAL A 284 11.88 -3.55 -11.12
N ASP A 285 10.68 -3.95 -10.65
CA ASP A 285 9.40 -3.53 -11.21
C ASP A 285 8.93 -2.17 -10.69
N GLU A 286 9.36 -1.81 -9.47
CA GLU A 286 8.81 -0.65 -8.76
C GLU A 286 9.88 0.01 -7.88
N TRP A 287 9.94 1.32 -7.90
CA TRP A 287 10.66 2.09 -6.91
C TRP A 287 9.70 2.50 -5.79
N ALA A 288 10.09 2.21 -4.58
CA ALA A 288 9.25 2.43 -3.40
C ALA A 288 9.18 3.90 -2.97
N HIS A 289 10.05 4.73 -3.54
CA HIS A 289 10.14 6.17 -3.31
C HIS A 289 10.49 6.90 -4.60
N MET A 290 10.10 8.17 -4.70
CA MET A 290 10.78 9.10 -5.58
C MET A 290 12.19 9.33 -5.04
N PRO A 291 13.27 9.08 -5.81
CA PRO A 291 14.63 9.22 -5.29
C PRO A 291 14.93 10.61 -4.71
N CYS A 292 15.65 10.64 -3.59
CA CYS A 292 15.99 11.84 -2.85
C CYS A 292 16.98 12.73 -3.60
N ASP A 293 18.00 12.12 -4.21
CA ASP A 293 18.99 12.81 -5.01
C ASP A 293 18.57 12.90 -6.49
N PRO A 294 19.06 13.91 -7.24
CA PRO A 294 18.82 14.00 -8.67
C PRO A 294 19.31 12.75 -9.42
N ILE A 295 18.43 12.14 -10.21
CA ILE A 295 18.75 10.99 -11.05
C ILE A 295 18.97 11.43 -12.49
N PRO A 296 20.03 10.95 -13.19
CA PRO A 296 20.23 11.27 -14.60
C PRO A 296 19.00 10.91 -15.44
N GLU A 297 18.56 11.84 -16.29
CA GLU A 297 17.39 11.65 -17.16
C GLU A 297 17.49 10.39 -18.02
N SER A 298 18.70 10.05 -18.50
CA SER A 298 18.94 8.83 -19.28
C SER A 298 18.59 7.54 -18.49
N LEU A 299 18.82 7.54 -17.17
CA LEU A 299 18.48 6.42 -16.29
C LEU A 299 16.98 6.38 -16.02
N LEU A 300 16.34 7.54 -15.75
CA LEU A 300 14.88 7.64 -15.63
C LEU A 300 14.20 7.16 -16.92
N LYS A 301 14.69 7.58 -18.09
CA LYS A 301 14.19 7.12 -19.39
C LYS A 301 14.30 5.60 -19.57
N LYS A 302 15.42 5.01 -19.15
CA LYS A 302 15.60 3.56 -19.18
C LYS A 302 14.59 2.84 -18.27
N ALA A 303 14.38 3.35 -17.04
CA ALA A 303 13.39 2.81 -16.12
C ALA A 303 11.95 2.89 -16.67
N VAL A 304 11.57 4.05 -17.25
CA VAL A 304 10.26 4.22 -17.91
C VAL A 304 10.10 3.22 -19.06
N ALA A 305 11.13 3.06 -19.90
CA ALA A 305 11.10 2.11 -21.02
C ALA A 305 10.95 0.64 -20.58
N GLN A 306 11.39 0.31 -19.36
CA GLN A 306 11.18 -1.00 -18.71
C GLN A 306 9.83 -1.10 -17.98
N ASN A 307 8.97 -0.07 -18.07
CA ASN A 307 7.67 -0.02 -17.40
C ASN A 307 7.76 -0.05 -15.85
N VAL A 308 8.88 0.43 -15.28
CA VAL A 308 9.02 0.63 -13.83
C VAL A 308 7.95 1.60 -13.36
N LYS A 309 7.37 1.34 -12.18
CA LYS A 309 6.44 2.26 -11.50
C LYS A 309 7.14 2.96 -10.34
N ILE A 310 6.69 4.15 -9.96
CA ILE A 310 7.15 4.79 -8.72
C ILE A 310 5.97 4.96 -7.78
N VAL A 311 6.09 4.44 -6.57
CA VAL A 311 5.23 4.81 -5.44
C VAL A 311 5.78 6.09 -4.86
N THR A 312 4.98 7.13 -4.72
CA THR A 312 5.46 8.50 -4.73
C THR A 312 6.18 8.94 -3.47
N THR A 313 5.58 8.87 -2.28
CA THR A 313 6.11 9.35 -0.99
C THR A 313 6.73 10.76 -1.05
N LEU A 314 6.10 11.65 -1.83
CA LEU A 314 6.64 12.99 -2.12
C LEU A 314 6.61 13.90 -0.89
N ASP A 315 5.60 13.76 -0.02
CA ASP A 315 5.50 14.57 1.20
C ASP A 315 6.59 14.18 2.19
N THR A 316 6.78 12.90 2.45
CA THR A 316 7.85 12.38 3.30
C THR A 316 9.23 12.86 2.85
N LEU A 317 9.47 12.89 1.54
CA LEU A 317 10.75 13.25 0.93
C LEU A 317 10.78 14.69 0.38
N SER A 318 9.83 15.55 0.74
CA SER A 318 9.72 16.91 0.21
C SER A 318 10.94 17.81 0.48
N LYS A 319 11.75 17.46 1.48
CA LYS A 319 13.00 18.17 1.82
C LYS A 319 14.21 17.74 0.96
N CYS A 320 14.07 16.68 0.18
CA CYS A 320 15.10 16.16 -0.70
C CYS A 320 15.23 17.02 -1.98
N SER A 321 16.46 17.28 -2.38
CA SER A 321 16.73 18.21 -3.50
C SER A 321 16.33 17.66 -4.87
N GLY A 322 16.33 16.33 -5.06
CA GLY A 322 16.04 15.67 -6.33
C GLY A 322 14.57 15.41 -6.60
N VAL A 323 13.74 15.30 -5.55
CA VAL A 323 12.37 14.77 -5.63
C VAL A 323 11.50 15.50 -6.66
N ALA A 324 11.41 16.83 -6.59
CA ALA A 324 10.57 17.61 -7.50
C ALA A 324 11.08 17.53 -8.95
N GLY A 325 12.40 17.55 -9.15
CA GLY A 325 13.03 17.42 -10.47
C GLY A 325 12.80 16.03 -11.08
N ASN A 326 13.07 14.98 -10.30
CA ASN A 326 12.87 13.60 -10.72
C ASN A 326 11.40 13.33 -11.08
N ALA A 327 10.44 13.78 -10.24
CA ALA A 327 9.01 13.61 -10.49
C ALA A 327 8.58 14.32 -11.79
N SER A 328 9.05 15.54 -12.03
CA SER A 328 8.72 16.30 -13.25
C SER A 328 9.31 15.64 -14.51
N ILE A 329 10.57 15.17 -14.46
CA ILE A 329 11.20 14.44 -15.57
C ILE A 329 10.48 13.11 -15.81
N TRP A 330 10.19 12.35 -14.75
CA TRP A 330 9.46 11.10 -14.83
C TRP A 330 8.11 11.23 -15.52
N ALA A 331 7.32 12.25 -15.13
CA ALA A 331 6.06 12.56 -15.77
C ALA A 331 6.23 12.97 -17.25
N GLY A 332 7.23 13.80 -17.55
CA GLY A 332 7.55 14.19 -18.92
C GLY A 332 7.95 13.04 -19.84
N LEU A 333 8.53 11.99 -19.27
CA LEU A 333 8.86 10.74 -19.97
C LEU A 333 7.67 9.76 -20.10
N GLY A 334 6.51 10.09 -19.53
CA GLY A 334 5.33 9.23 -19.50
C GLY A 334 5.41 8.12 -18.46
N GLY A 335 6.26 8.26 -17.45
CA GLY A 335 6.38 7.31 -16.35
C GLY A 335 5.14 7.32 -15.44
N GLU A 336 4.77 6.16 -14.90
CA GLU A 336 3.60 6.03 -14.05
C GLU A 336 3.95 6.25 -12.59
N LEU A 337 3.14 7.10 -11.92
CA LEU A 337 3.17 7.37 -10.49
C LEU A 337 1.98 6.69 -9.81
N LEU A 338 2.24 6.07 -8.66
CA LEU A 338 1.24 5.42 -7.80
C LEU A 338 1.28 6.06 -6.41
N TYR A 339 0.12 6.13 -5.76
CA TYR A 339 0.00 6.71 -4.44
C TYR A 339 0.65 5.84 -3.37
N GLY A 340 1.41 6.47 -2.51
CA GLY A 340 1.91 5.98 -1.24
C GLY A 340 2.48 7.15 -0.46
N ALA A 341 2.03 7.34 0.79
CA ALA A 341 2.41 8.46 1.64
C ALA A 341 3.45 8.07 2.70
N GLU A 342 3.82 6.79 2.77
CA GLU A 342 4.70 6.26 3.82
C GLU A 342 4.08 6.38 5.23
N ILE A 343 2.87 5.84 5.38
CA ILE A 343 2.20 5.78 6.68
C ILE A 343 3.09 5.01 7.67
N ALA A 344 3.61 5.68 8.62
CA ALA A 344 4.41 5.44 9.80
C ALA A 344 5.40 6.56 10.04
N HIS A 345 5.81 7.30 9.01
CA HIS A 345 6.63 8.49 9.21
C HIS A 345 5.90 9.45 10.18
N PRO A 346 6.59 10.04 11.18
CA PRO A 346 5.94 10.83 12.24
C PRO A 346 5.07 11.99 11.75
N ASP A 347 5.50 12.64 10.67
CA ASP A 347 4.84 13.82 10.12
C ASP A 347 3.71 13.49 9.13
N ILE A 348 3.53 12.21 8.77
CA ILE A 348 2.51 11.77 7.80
C ILE A 348 1.21 11.38 8.50
N PRO A 349 0.04 11.81 7.97
CA PRO A 349 -1.27 11.43 8.49
C PRO A 349 -1.45 9.90 8.60
N ARG A 350 -2.21 9.46 9.59
CA ARG A 350 -2.60 8.04 9.72
C ARG A 350 -3.88 7.77 8.94
N GLY A 351 -3.85 8.05 7.62
CA GLY A 351 -4.97 7.96 6.70
C GLY A 351 -4.57 8.50 5.34
N ILE A 352 -5.55 8.98 4.57
CA ILE A 352 -5.27 9.67 3.31
C ILE A 352 -4.44 10.92 3.61
N ASP A 353 -3.37 11.10 2.86
CA ASP A 353 -2.52 12.28 2.90
C ASP A 353 -2.87 13.20 1.72
N ALA A 354 -3.56 14.31 2.00
CA ALA A 354 -3.93 15.28 0.97
C ALA A 354 -2.73 16.07 0.45
N GLN A 355 -1.65 16.20 1.24
CA GLN A 355 -0.43 16.86 0.80
C GLN A 355 0.30 16.02 -0.24
N GLU A 356 0.33 14.70 -0.07
CA GLU A 356 0.84 13.76 -1.07
C GLU A 356 0.08 13.88 -2.40
N LEU A 357 -1.27 13.91 -2.34
CA LEU A 357 -2.10 14.10 -3.53
C LEU A 357 -1.81 15.44 -4.23
N LEU A 358 -1.60 16.51 -3.45
CA LEU A 358 -1.26 17.83 -3.98
C LEU A 358 0.12 17.82 -4.66
N TYR A 359 1.10 17.15 -4.08
CA TYR A 359 2.43 17.01 -4.68
C TYR A 359 2.43 16.14 -5.94
N MET A 360 1.60 15.11 -6.01
CA MET A 360 1.38 14.34 -7.25
C MET A 360 0.86 15.25 -8.38
N ILE A 361 -0.04 16.19 -8.07
CA ILE A 361 -0.51 17.19 -9.05
C ILE A 361 0.61 18.15 -9.41
N GLN A 362 1.30 18.74 -8.43
CA GLN A 362 2.25 19.83 -8.64
C GLN A 362 3.58 19.36 -9.22
N MET A 363 4.20 18.34 -8.61
CA MET A 363 5.51 17.82 -9.00
C MET A 363 5.36 16.74 -10.09
N GLY A 364 4.41 15.81 -9.91
CA GLY A 364 4.12 14.74 -10.84
C GLY A 364 3.33 15.15 -12.08
N LYS A 365 2.90 16.42 -12.17
CA LYS A 365 2.12 16.98 -13.31
C LYS A 365 0.85 16.18 -13.65
N MET A 366 0.25 15.54 -12.65
CA MET A 366 -0.93 14.71 -12.82
C MET A 366 -2.21 15.56 -12.77
N GLU A 367 -3.22 15.16 -13.56
CA GLU A 367 -4.57 15.65 -13.37
C GLU A 367 -5.21 14.97 -12.13
N LEU A 368 -6.12 15.67 -11.45
CA LEU A 368 -6.77 15.12 -10.25
C LEU A 368 -7.37 13.72 -10.47
N ILE A 369 -7.98 13.50 -11.62
CA ILE A 369 -8.59 12.20 -11.95
C ILE A 369 -7.53 11.09 -12.00
N ASP A 370 -6.33 11.37 -12.47
CA ASP A 370 -5.24 10.41 -12.51
C ASP A 370 -4.61 10.16 -11.14
N VAL A 371 -4.61 11.19 -10.26
CA VAL A 371 -4.22 11.04 -8.85
C VAL A 371 -5.21 10.12 -8.13
N LEU A 372 -6.51 10.31 -8.31
CA LEU A 372 -7.53 9.42 -7.73
C LEU A 372 -7.40 7.98 -8.25
N ARG A 373 -7.12 7.80 -9.55
CA ARG A 373 -6.82 6.49 -10.13
C ARG A 373 -5.57 5.86 -9.51
N ALA A 374 -4.51 6.65 -9.31
CA ALA A 374 -3.25 6.20 -8.72
C ALA A 374 -3.42 5.70 -7.28
N ALA A 375 -4.34 6.31 -6.51
CA ALA A 375 -4.68 5.93 -5.14
C ALA A 375 -5.74 4.82 -5.04
N THR A 376 -6.35 4.40 -6.15
CA THR A 376 -7.45 3.44 -6.17
C THR A 376 -7.24 2.35 -7.22
N SER A 377 -7.84 2.47 -8.41
CA SER A 377 -7.86 1.41 -9.42
C SER A 377 -6.49 1.03 -9.96
N LYS A 378 -5.58 2.00 -10.15
CA LYS A 378 -4.20 1.71 -10.57
C LYS A 378 -3.42 0.99 -9.46
N ALA A 379 -3.59 1.41 -8.19
CA ALA A 379 -3.01 0.73 -7.05
C ALA A 379 -3.53 -0.71 -6.92
N GLY A 380 -4.83 -0.94 -7.13
CA GLY A 380 -5.41 -2.28 -7.15
C GLY A 380 -4.81 -3.17 -8.24
N ARG A 381 -4.63 -2.63 -9.46
CA ARG A 381 -3.93 -3.34 -10.55
C ARG A 381 -2.47 -3.63 -10.22
N GLN A 382 -1.77 -2.70 -9.56
CA GLN A 382 -0.38 -2.91 -9.12
C GLN A 382 -0.25 -4.06 -8.13
N LEU A 383 -1.26 -4.27 -7.29
CA LEU A 383 -1.34 -5.40 -6.35
C LEU A 383 -1.81 -6.72 -7.00
N ASP A 384 -2.04 -6.76 -8.30
CA ASP A 384 -2.65 -7.90 -9.04
C ASP A 384 -4.07 -8.25 -8.55
N LEU A 385 -4.79 -7.24 -8.03
CA LEU A 385 -6.17 -7.29 -7.55
C LEU A 385 -7.05 -6.28 -8.33
N PRO A 386 -7.34 -6.52 -9.61
CA PRO A 386 -7.86 -5.49 -10.53
C PRO A 386 -9.24 -4.93 -10.17
N LEU A 387 -10.04 -5.62 -9.35
CA LEU A 387 -11.31 -5.11 -8.85
C LEU A 387 -11.15 -4.24 -7.60
N LEU A 388 -10.02 -4.35 -6.89
CA LEU A 388 -9.74 -3.52 -5.72
C LEU A 388 -9.55 -2.06 -6.14
N GLY A 389 -10.08 -1.12 -5.35
CA GLY A 389 -10.04 0.31 -5.69
C GLY A 389 -10.98 0.69 -6.85
N THR A 390 -12.01 -0.14 -7.14
CA THR A 390 -13.06 0.17 -8.12
C THR A 390 -14.45 0.00 -7.50
N LEU A 391 -15.47 0.58 -8.16
CA LEU A 391 -16.88 0.33 -7.87
C LEU A 391 -17.53 -0.57 -8.93
N GLN A 392 -16.74 -1.36 -9.65
CA GLN A 392 -17.27 -2.32 -10.61
C GLN A 392 -18.02 -3.44 -9.92
N GLN A 393 -18.99 -4.03 -10.62
CA GLN A 393 -19.73 -5.17 -10.09
C GLN A 393 -18.79 -6.31 -9.69
N GLY A 394 -18.97 -6.83 -8.48
CA GLY A 394 -18.13 -7.87 -7.90
C GLY A 394 -16.92 -7.36 -7.12
N ALA A 395 -16.58 -6.07 -7.21
CA ALA A 395 -15.52 -5.46 -6.41
C ALA A 395 -15.85 -5.55 -4.91
N PRO A 396 -14.84 -5.62 -4.03
CA PRO A 396 -15.07 -5.45 -2.60
C PRO A 396 -15.79 -4.12 -2.32
N ALA A 397 -16.75 -4.14 -1.41
CA ALA A 397 -17.48 -2.93 -1.02
C ALA A 397 -16.62 -2.10 -0.04
N ASP A 398 -15.48 -1.64 -0.51
CA ASP A 398 -14.54 -0.76 0.18
C ASP A 398 -14.76 0.65 -0.38
N ILE A 399 -15.40 1.53 0.39
CA ILE A 399 -15.96 2.79 -0.10
C ILE A 399 -15.72 3.90 0.91
N ILE A 400 -15.44 5.09 0.41
CA ILE A 400 -15.46 6.33 1.17
C ILE A 400 -16.41 7.34 0.53
N ALA A 401 -16.92 8.28 1.32
CA ALA A 401 -17.60 9.46 0.79
C ALA A 401 -17.26 10.70 1.60
N VAL A 402 -17.16 11.82 0.90
CA VAL A 402 -16.93 13.15 1.49
C VAL A 402 -18.06 14.10 1.06
N LYS A 403 -18.51 14.97 1.95
CA LYS A 403 -19.43 16.05 1.62
C LYS A 403 -18.80 17.02 0.62
N GLY A 404 -19.56 17.44 -0.36
CA GLY A 404 -19.12 18.35 -1.42
C GLY A 404 -18.22 17.67 -2.47
N ASN A 405 -17.41 18.48 -3.12
CA ASN A 405 -16.53 18.08 -4.22
C ASN A 405 -15.05 18.17 -3.79
N PRO A 406 -14.30 17.06 -3.66
CA PRO A 406 -12.91 17.06 -3.26
C PRO A 406 -11.99 17.79 -4.26
N ALA A 407 -12.42 18.01 -5.50
CA ALA A 407 -11.68 18.84 -6.44
C ALA A 407 -11.54 20.30 -5.99
N GLN A 408 -12.44 20.78 -5.13
CA GLN A 408 -12.39 22.12 -4.55
C GLN A 408 -11.58 22.18 -3.25
N ASN A 409 -11.48 21.04 -2.55
CA ASN A 409 -10.76 20.92 -1.30
C ASN A 409 -10.28 19.47 -1.09
N LEU A 410 -9.06 19.16 -1.54
CA LEU A 410 -8.47 17.82 -1.38
C LEU A 410 -8.36 17.39 0.08
N LYS A 411 -8.19 18.34 1.00
CA LYS A 411 -8.06 18.04 2.43
C LYS A 411 -9.32 17.38 3.04
N SER A 412 -10.48 17.52 2.40
CA SER A 412 -11.69 16.81 2.83
C SER A 412 -11.54 15.28 2.74
N LEU A 413 -10.65 14.77 1.89
CA LEU A 413 -10.39 13.34 1.75
C LEU A 413 -9.70 12.72 2.99
N GLU A 414 -9.00 13.52 3.81
CA GLU A 414 -8.34 13.02 5.04
C GLU A 414 -9.37 12.60 6.12
N TYR A 415 -10.58 13.14 6.04
CA TYR A 415 -11.64 12.95 7.03
C TYR A 415 -12.96 12.58 6.35
N PRO A 416 -13.06 11.38 5.74
CA PRO A 416 -14.28 10.99 5.05
C PRO A 416 -15.49 10.93 6.00
N ASP A 417 -16.63 11.41 5.52
CA ASP A 417 -17.88 11.38 6.26
C ASP A 417 -18.52 9.98 6.26
N LEU A 418 -18.18 9.15 5.28
CA LEU A 418 -18.58 7.73 5.22
C LEU A 418 -17.33 6.89 4.93
N VAL A 419 -17.18 5.79 5.68
CA VAL A 419 -16.21 4.73 5.40
C VAL A 419 -16.88 3.39 5.49
N ILE A 420 -16.76 2.57 4.45
CA ILE A 420 -17.25 1.20 4.39
C ILE A 420 -16.08 0.28 4.04
N SER A 421 -15.93 -0.83 4.76
CA SER A 421 -14.97 -1.88 4.47
C SER A 421 -15.67 -3.22 4.35
N GLY A 422 -15.56 -3.87 3.17
CA GLY A 422 -16.22 -5.13 2.89
C GLY A 422 -17.74 -5.09 3.15
N GLY A 423 -18.39 -3.96 2.86
CA GLY A 423 -19.82 -3.73 3.05
C GLY A 423 -20.23 -3.35 4.47
N LYS A 424 -19.30 -3.34 5.44
CA LYS A 424 -19.58 -2.90 6.82
C LYS A 424 -19.30 -1.42 6.98
N ILE A 425 -20.26 -0.68 7.50
CA ILE A 425 -20.12 0.76 7.78
C ILE A 425 -19.22 0.94 9.01
N ILE A 426 -18.13 1.69 8.85
CA ILE A 426 -17.14 2.01 9.88
C ILE A 426 -17.35 3.43 10.41
N VAL A 427 -17.58 4.37 9.49
CA VAL A 427 -17.91 5.77 9.79
C VAL A 427 -19.15 6.14 9.01
N ASN A 428 -20.08 6.86 9.63
CA ASN A 428 -21.23 7.46 8.96
C ASN A 428 -21.64 8.75 9.67
N ASN A 429 -21.39 9.87 9.02
CA ASN A 429 -21.70 11.23 9.49
C ASN A 429 -22.70 11.95 8.55
N PHE A 430 -23.47 11.15 7.75
CA PHE A 430 -24.55 11.65 6.91
C PHE A 430 -25.89 11.58 7.59
#